data_46c0ae9bf67e39065e57dc7759b84660
#
_entry.id   46c0ae9bf67e39065e57dc7759b84660
#
_cell.length_a   1.000
_cell.length_b   1.000
_cell.length_c   1.000
_cell.angle_alpha   90.00
_cell.angle_beta   90.00
_cell.angle_gamma   90.00
#
_symmetry.space_group_name_H-M   'P 1'
#
loop_
_entity.id
_entity.type
_entity.pdbx_description
1 polymer ?
#
loop_
_entity_poly.entity_id
_entity_poly.type
_entity_poly.pdbx_seq_one_letter_code
_entity_poly.pdbx_strand_id
1 'polypeptide(L)'
;MTRTLGQSPGRPPRQPSGRSLTQSLSLVVRYVVFTVVVPGLGGVWLPWRLLTRGHGIPAPAAWEAIPVIAAGAALYFWCAWNFATVGGGTPGPWDAPRRVVAHGPYRWVRNPIYLAALLVVLGEAWLFTSPRLLAYAAAMAACFHLFVTGYEERTLARRFGPAYLEYRRAVPRWLPRKPAYPAGGGTTGAGKSRL
;
A
#
# COMPACT_ATOMS: atom_id res chain seq x y z
N MET A 1 66.72 -2.42 -13.09
CA MET A 1 65.92 -1.22 -12.67
C MET A 1 64.46 -1.54 -12.88
N THR A 2 63.79 -2.07 -11.84
CA THR A 2 62.38 -2.48 -11.87
C THR A 2 61.57 -1.48 -11.09
N ARG A 3 60.72 -0.73 -11.78
CA ARG A 3 59.86 0.33 -11.21
C ARG A 3 58.62 -0.31 -10.64
N THR A 4 58.49 -0.34 -9.31
CA THR A 4 57.29 -0.73 -8.56
C THR A 4 56.24 0.36 -8.70
N LEU A 5 55.16 0.05 -9.40
CA LEU A 5 53.95 0.91 -9.49
C LEU A 5 53.24 0.90 -8.14
N GLY A 6 53.17 2.04 -7.48
CA GLY A 6 52.49 2.25 -6.23
C GLY A 6 50.98 2.06 -6.39
N GLN A 7 50.43 1.09 -5.69
CA GLN A 7 48.99 0.93 -5.50
C GLN A 7 48.49 2.04 -4.58
N SER A 8 47.61 2.88 -5.09
CA SER A 8 46.87 3.86 -4.28
C SER A 8 45.98 3.10 -3.27
N PRO A 9 45.98 3.49 -1.97
CA PRO A 9 45.11 2.87 -1.00
C PRO A 9 43.66 3.13 -1.35
N GLY A 10 42.91 2.04 -1.58
CA GLY A 10 41.50 2.08 -1.91
C GLY A 10 40.69 2.85 -0.86
N ARG A 11 39.90 3.82 -1.34
CA ARG A 11 38.98 4.60 -0.50
C ARG A 11 38.04 3.63 0.25
N PRO A 12 37.92 3.71 1.59
CA PRO A 12 37.03 2.85 2.33
C PRO A 12 35.60 3.05 1.85
N PRO A 13 34.76 1.98 1.81
CA PRO A 13 33.36 2.08 1.40
C PRO A 13 32.65 3.10 2.29
N ARG A 14 31.99 4.09 1.66
CA ARG A 14 31.18 5.07 2.37
C ARG A 14 30.11 4.33 3.17
N GLN A 15 30.23 4.37 4.47
CA GLN A 15 29.16 3.90 5.36
C GLN A 15 27.89 4.67 5.02
N PRO A 16 26.73 4.00 4.95
CA PRO A 16 25.46 4.69 4.75
C PRO A 16 25.28 5.68 5.91
N SER A 17 25.33 6.97 5.60
CA SER A 17 25.10 8.04 6.55
C SER A 17 23.75 7.81 7.23
N GLY A 18 23.74 7.62 8.55
CA GLY A 18 22.53 7.46 9.34
C GLY A 18 21.55 8.58 9.01
N ARG A 19 20.28 8.23 8.84
CA ARG A 19 19.22 9.21 8.60
C ARG A 19 19.23 10.22 9.74
N SER A 20 19.22 11.52 9.43
CA SER A 20 19.10 12.54 10.47
C SER A 20 17.76 12.35 11.21
N LEU A 21 17.71 12.65 12.51
CA LEU A 21 16.48 12.56 13.31
C LEU A 21 15.33 13.32 12.66
N THR A 22 15.59 14.47 12.04
CA THR A 22 14.61 15.28 11.29
C THR A 22 14.02 14.54 10.10
N GLN A 23 14.83 13.77 9.34
CA GLN A 23 14.34 12.95 8.22
C GLN A 23 13.47 11.79 8.71
N SER A 24 13.85 11.16 9.82
CA SER A 24 13.07 10.09 10.42
C SER A 24 11.74 10.61 10.95
N LEU A 25 11.74 11.75 11.63
CA LEU A 25 10.52 12.38 12.15
C LEU A 25 9.57 12.80 11.03
N SER A 26 10.08 13.40 9.94
CA SER A 26 9.25 13.80 8.80
C SER A 26 8.59 12.60 8.11
N LEU A 27 9.26 11.46 8.03
CA LEU A 27 8.68 10.22 7.51
C LEU A 27 7.57 9.69 8.41
N VAL A 28 7.79 9.67 9.73
CA VAL A 28 6.78 9.24 10.70
C VAL A 28 5.55 10.14 10.63
N VAL A 29 5.72 11.46 10.61
CA VAL A 29 4.61 12.41 10.51
C VAL A 29 3.82 12.20 9.21
N ARG A 30 4.48 12.10 8.06
CA ARG A 30 3.81 11.84 6.78
C ARG A 30 3.06 10.51 6.79
N TYR A 31 3.67 9.48 7.38
CA TYR A 31 3.06 8.17 7.52
C TYR A 31 1.79 8.22 8.38
N VAL A 32 1.87 8.83 9.56
CA VAL A 32 0.72 8.99 10.46
C VAL A 32 -0.38 9.82 9.80
N VAL A 33 -0.04 10.96 9.19
CA VAL A 33 -1.00 11.81 8.48
C VAL A 33 -1.71 11.02 7.38
N PHE A 34 -0.97 10.30 6.53
CA PHE A 34 -1.59 9.50 5.47
C PHE A 34 -2.45 8.36 6.03
N THR A 35 -1.95 7.66 7.04
CA THR A 35 -2.64 6.48 7.63
C THR A 35 -3.90 6.86 8.40
N VAL A 36 -3.98 8.09 8.94
CA VAL A 36 -5.13 8.57 9.72
C VAL A 36 -6.05 9.45 8.89
N VAL A 37 -5.50 10.41 8.14
CA VAL A 37 -6.31 11.41 7.42
C VAL A 37 -7.07 10.79 6.25
N VAL A 38 -6.41 9.96 5.43
CA VAL A 38 -7.07 9.38 4.25
C VAL A 38 -8.20 8.42 4.63
N PRO A 39 -8.00 7.40 5.50
CA PRO A 39 -9.09 6.54 5.92
C PRO A 39 -10.09 7.26 6.83
N GLY A 40 -9.64 8.21 7.65
CA GLY A 40 -10.53 9.03 8.47
C GLY A 40 -11.49 9.87 7.65
N LEU A 41 -11.02 10.49 6.57
CA LEU A 41 -11.89 11.25 5.65
C LEU A 41 -12.76 10.32 4.78
N GLY A 42 -12.16 9.31 4.14
CA GLY A 42 -12.83 8.45 3.18
C GLY A 42 -13.66 7.32 3.79
N GLY A 43 -13.20 6.77 4.92
CA GLY A 43 -13.84 5.62 5.58
C GLY A 43 -14.67 5.96 6.83
N VAL A 44 -14.64 7.21 7.31
CA VAL A 44 -15.41 7.60 8.50
C VAL A 44 -16.20 8.89 8.24
N TRP A 45 -15.50 10.00 7.97
CA TRP A 45 -16.15 11.32 7.88
C TRP A 45 -17.12 11.42 6.71
N LEU A 46 -16.73 11.01 5.51
CA LEU A 46 -17.60 11.09 4.34
C LEU A 46 -18.79 10.10 4.41
N PRO A 47 -18.63 8.83 4.81
CA PRO A 47 -19.74 7.96 5.13
C PRO A 47 -20.70 8.56 6.17
N TRP A 48 -20.18 9.09 7.28
CA TRP A 48 -20.99 9.77 8.28
C TRP A 48 -21.79 10.95 7.69
N ARG A 49 -21.16 11.80 6.89
CA ARG A 49 -21.84 12.91 6.19
C ARG A 49 -22.92 12.45 5.22
N LEU A 50 -22.70 11.33 4.53
CA LEU A 50 -23.70 10.75 3.62
C LEU A 50 -24.89 10.14 4.37
N LEU A 51 -24.64 9.54 5.54
CA LEU A 51 -25.70 8.99 6.40
C LEU A 51 -26.55 10.09 7.04
N THR A 52 -25.94 11.19 7.49
CA THR A 52 -26.61 12.27 8.25
C THR A 52 -27.24 13.36 7.37
N ARG A 53 -27.17 13.25 6.03
CA ARG A 53 -27.74 14.27 5.12
C ARG A 53 -29.25 14.47 5.38
N GLY A 54 -29.58 15.52 6.14
CA GLY A 54 -30.94 15.97 6.39
C GLY A 54 -31.68 15.33 7.57
N HIS A 55 -31.11 14.31 8.21
CA HIS A 55 -31.70 13.60 9.36
C HIS A 55 -30.59 13.11 10.27
N GLY A 56 -30.91 12.77 11.52
CA GLY A 56 -29.95 12.15 12.44
C GLY A 56 -29.33 10.85 11.90
N ILE A 57 -28.31 10.33 12.59
CA ILE A 57 -27.67 9.05 12.23
C ILE A 57 -28.73 7.94 12.29
N PRO A 58 -28.96 7.17 11.22
CA PRO A 58 -29.87 6.04 11.25
C PRO A 58 -29.38 4.99 12.24
N ALA A 59 -30.29 4.29 12.90
CA ALA A 59 -29.93 3.17 13.76
C ALA A 59 -29.29 2.05 12.92
N PRO A 60 -28.26 1.37 13.43
CA PRO A 60 -27.72 0.18 12.77
C PRO A 60 -28.80 -0.90 12.64
N ALA A 61 -28.94 -1.46 11.44
CA ALA A 61 -29.95 -2.47 11.14
C ALA A 61 -29.37 -3.89 11.00
N ALA A 62 -28.11 -4.03 10.60
CA ALA A 62 -27.46 -5.30 10.27
C ALA A 62 -26.13 -5.46 11.03
N TRP A 63 -26.20 -5.84 12.30
CA TRP A 63 -25.05 -5.97 13.21
C TRP A 63 -24.02 -7.02 12.74
N GLU A 64 -24.43 -7.99 11.94
CA GLU A 64 -23.60 -8.99 11.29
C GLU A 64 -22.59 -8.38 10.30
N ALA A 65 -22.73 -7.12 9.95
CA ALA A 65 -21.75 -6.39 9.14
C ALA A 65 -20.48 -5.98 9.92
N ILE A 66 -20.53 -5.95 11.26
CA ILE A 66 -19.38 -5.54 12.10
C ILE A 66 -18.14 -6.38 11.83
N PRO A 67 -18.18 -7.72 11.72
CA PRO A 67 -17.01 -8.51 11.37
C PRO A 67 -16.38 -8.11 10.03
N VAL A 68 -17.17 -7.67 9.04
CA VAL A 68 -16.67 -7.21 7.73
C VAL A 68 -15.92 -5.90 7.88
N ILE A 69 -16.45 -4.95 8.65
CA ILE A 69 -15.79 -3.67 8.98
C ILE A 69 -14.47 -3.95 9.72
N ALA A 70 -14.51 -4.81 10.73
CA ALA A 70 -13.34 -5.18 11.52
C ALA A 70 -12.26 -5.86 10.66
N ALA A 71 -12.64 -6.76 9.75
CA ALA A 71 -11.73 -7.40 8.81
C ALA A 71 -11.09 -6.38 7.85
N GLY A 72 -11.88 -5.43 7.33
CA GLY A 72 -11.39 -4.33 6.51
C GLY A 72 -10.36 -3.47 7.26
N ALA A 73 -10.69 -3.06 8.48
CA ALA A 73 -9.79 -2.29 9.33
C ALA A 73 -8.50 -3.05 9.66
N ALA A 74 -8.60 -4.32 10.06
CA ALA A 74 -7.45 -5.17 10.34
C ALA A 74 -6.55 -5.34 9.11
N LEU A 75 -7.12 -5.58 7.93
CA LEU A 75 -6.39 -5.66 6.67
C LEU A 75 -5.70 -4.33 6.34
N TYR A 76 -6.37 -3.20 6.57
CA TYR A 76 -5.79 -1.87 6.37
C TYR A 76 -4.54 -1.66 7.23
N PHE A 77 -4.64 -1.91 8.54
CA PHE A 77 -3.50 -1.77 9.45
C PHE A 77 -2.39 -2.77 9.14
N TRP A 78 -2.71 -3.98 8.72
CA TRP A 78 -1.71 -4.94 8.27
C TRP A 78 -0.96 -4.44 7.03
N CYS A 79 -1.66 -3.89 6.04
CA CYS A 79 -1.04 -3.27 4.87
C CYS A 79 -0.15 -2.10 5.26
N ALA A 80 -0.65 -1.21 6.12
CA ALA A 80 0.08 -0.06 6.62
C ALA A 80 1.37 -0.49 7.36
N TRP A 81 1.30 -1.51 8.20
CA TRP A 81 2.47 -2.08 8.86
C TRP A 81 3.54 -2.61 7.89
N ASN A 82 3.12 -3.32 6.84
CA ASN A 82 4.06 -3.82 5.82
C ASN A 82 4.75 -2.67 5.06
N PHE A 83 4.06 -1.57 4.79
CA PHE A 83 4.70 -0.39 4.20
C PHE A 83 5.70 0.26 5.15
N ALA A 84 5.37 0.38 6.42
CA ALA A 84 6.26 0.97 7.43
C ALA A 84 7.55 0.16 7.61
N THR A 85 7.43 -1.17 7.66
CA THR A 85 8.56 -2.06 8.00
C THR A 85 9.39 -2.46 6.79
N VAL A 86 8.75 -2.72 5.65
CA VAL A 86 9.41 -3.27 4.45
C VAL A 86 9.63 -2.20 3.37
N GLY A 87 8.65 -1.32 3.16
CA GLY A 87 8.66 -0.35 2.08
C GLY A 87 9.65 0.81 2.30
N GLY A 88 9.90 1.16 3.53
CA GLY A 88 10.73 2.32 3.90
C GLY A 88 10.19 3.67 3.37
N GLY A 89 8.90 3.72 3.02
CA GLY A 89 8.14 4.87 2.55
C GLY A 89 6.69 4.80 3.02
N THR A 90 5.85 5.75 2.60
CA THR A 90 4.41 5.75 2.89
C THR A 90 3.63 5.07 1.75
N PRO A 91 2.39 4.59 2.00
CA PRO A 91 1.49 4.12 0.94
C PRO A 91 1.08 5.23 -0.05
N GLY A 92 1.44 6.48 0.21
CA GLY A 92 1.08 7.64 -0.61
C GLY A 92 1.91 7.76 -1.89
N PRO A 93 1.34 8.34 -2.98
CA PRO A 93 2.01 8.48 -4.26
C PRO A 93 3.23 9.43 -4.25
N TRP A 94 3.34 10.30 -3.24
CA TRP A 94 4.43 11.28 -3.08
C TRP A 94 5.64 10.75 -2.32
N ASP A 95 5.53 9.61 -1.64
CA ASP A 95 6.64 8.96 -0.93
C ASP A 95 6.61 7.45 -1.20
N ALA A 96 6.65 7.11 -2.48
CA ALA A 96 6.57 5.74 -2.94
C ALA A 96 7.74 4.89 -2.40
N PRO A 97 7.48 3.62 -2.04
CA PRO A 97 8.46 2.74 -1.43
C PRO A 97 9.73 2.62 -2.27
N ARG A 98 10.85 2.34 -1.64
CA ARG A 98 12.15 2.17 -2.31
C ARG A 98 12.30 0.82 -3.01
N ARG A 99 11.41 -0.14 -2.69
CA ARG A 99 11.38 -1.51 -3.22
C ARG A 99 9.94 -1.92 -3.50
N VAL A 100 9.75 -2.88 -4.37
CA VAL A 100 8.44 -3.52 -4.54
C VAL A 100 8.06 -4.21 -3.23
N VAL A 101 6.94 -3.81 -2.63
CA VAL A 101 6.45 -4.41 -1.38
C VAL A 101 5.67 -5.68 -1.72
N ALA A 102 6.36 -6.82 -1.73
CA ALA A 102 5.78 -8.13 -1.98
C ALA A 102 5.75 -8.97 -0.69
N HIS A 103 5.18 -8.40 0.40
CA HIS A 103 5.08 -9.03 1.72
C HIS A 103 3.64 -8.98 2.25
N GLY A 104 3.33 -9.87 3.19
CA GLY A 104 2.01 -9.94 3.80
C GLY A 104 0.90 -10.06 2.76
N PRO A 105 -0.18 -9.25 2.82
CA PRO A 105 -1.31 -9.28 1.90
C PRO A 105 -0.93 -9.03 0.44
N TYR A 106 0.18 -8.30 0.18
CA TYR A 106 0.68 -8.00 -1.16
C TYR A 106 1.23 -9.22 -1.91
N ARG A 107 1.35 -10.37 -1.25
CA ARG A 107 1.71 -11.64 -1.90
C ARG A 107 0.54 -12.31 -2.61
N TRP A 108 -0.70 -11.97 -2.24
CA TRP A 108 -1.91 -12.57 -2.80
C TRP A 108 -2.66 -11.64 -3.75
N VAL A 109 -2.61 -10.34 -3.47
CA VAL A 109 -3.26 -9.30 -4.30
C VAL A 109 -2.39 -8.05 -4.30
N ARG A 110 -2.34 -7.33 -5.45
CA ARG A 110 -1.46 -6.16 -5.57
C ARG A 110 -1.95 -4.94 -4.83
N ASN A 111 -3.25 -4.81 -4.63
CA ASN A 111 -3.90 -3.63 -4.08
C ASN A 111 -4.72 -3.92 -2.81
N PRO A 112 -4.16 -4.60 -1.79
CA PRO A 112 -4.94 -5.02 -0.62
C PRO A 112 -5.42 -3.84 0.23
N ILE A 113 -4.69 -2.70 0.24
CA ILE A 113 -5.08 -1.51 1.01
C ILE A 113 -6.35 -0.86 0.47
N TYR A 114 -6.55 -0.86 -0.86
CA TYR A 114 -7.80 -0.37 -1.48
C TYR A 114 -8.96 -1.31 -1.21
N LEU A 115 -8.72 -2.63 -1.23
CA LEU A 115 -9.72 -3.63 -0.85
C LEU A 115 -10.12 -3.48 0.63
N ALA A 116 -9.17 -3.21 1.50
CA ALA A 116 -9.43 -2.96 2.92
C ALA A 116 -10.35 -1.76 3.11
N ALA A 117 -10.09 -0.64 2.42
CA ALA A 117 -10.93 0.54 2.47
C ALA A 117 -12.35 0.28 1.92
N LEU A 118 -12.45 -0.47 0.82
CA LEU A 118 -13.74 -0.87 0.25
C LEU A 118 -14.54 -1.78 1.20
N LEU A 119 -13.87 -2.73 1.88
CA LEU A 119 -14.52 -3.60 2.86
C LEU A 119 -15.12 -2.81 4.02
N VAL A 120 -14.43 -1.80 4.53
CA VAL A 120 -14.97 -0.92 5.58
C VAL A 120 -16.24 -0.23 5.10
N VAL A 121 -16.20 0.46 3.95
CA VAL A 121 -17.36 1.23 3.46
C VAL A 121 -18.52 0.31 3.03
N LEU A 122 -18.23 -0.86 2.44
CA LEU A 122 -19.26 -1.86 2.14
C LEU A 122 -19.90 -2.43 3.42
N GLY A 123 -19.09 -2.67 4.46
CA GLY A 123 -19.59 -3.08 5.77
C GLY A 123 -20.47 -2.00 6.41
N GLU A 124 -20.10 -0.72 6.31
CA GLU A 124 -20.93 0.40 6.75
C GLU A 124 -22.23 0.50 5.93
N ALA A 125 -22.15 0.34 4.60
CA ALA A 125 -23.32 0.31 3.73
C ALA A 125 -24.30 -0.80 4.13
N TRP A 126 -23.77 -1.96 4.49
CA TRP A 126 -24.58 -3.07 5.00
C TRP A 126 -25.13 -2.80 6.39
N LEU A 127 -24.29 -2.36 7.34
CA LEU A 127 -24.67 -2.06 8.72
C LEU A 127 -25.87 -1.10 8.81
N PHE A 128 -25.85 -0.05 7.98
CA PHE A 128 -26.90 0.97 7.93
C PHE A 128 -27.93 0.74 6.82
N THR A 129 -27.83 -0.37 6.08
CA THR A 129 -28.70 -0.69 4.92
C THR A 129 -28.84 0.51 3.98
N SER A 130 -27.72 1.19 3.73
CA SER A 130 -27.70 2.49 3.06
C SER A 130 -27.34 2.39 1.58
N PRO A 131 -28.28 2.63 0.65
CA PRO A 131 -27.98 2.68 -0.78
C PRO A 131 -27.04 3.82 -1.15
N ARG A 132 -27.01 4.92 -0.38
CA ARG A 132 -26.08 6.02 -0.58
C ARG A 132 -24.63 5.60 -0.31
N LEU A 133 -24.38 4.84 0.77
CA LEU A 133 -23.06 4.29 1.04
C LEU A 133 -22.66 3.22 0.03
N LEU A 134 -23.61 2.42 -0.46
CA LEU A 134 -23.34 1.46 -1.53
C LEU A 134 -22.93 2.18 -2.83
N ALA A 135 -23.63 3.25 -3.21
CA ALA A 135 -23.25 4.07 -4.36
C ALA A 135 -21.88 4.73 -4.17
N TYR A 136 -21.58 5.20 -2.94
CA TYR A 136 -20.27 5.74 -2.60
C TYR A 136 -19.16 4.68 -2.71
N ALA A 137 -19.38 3.47 -2.20
CA ALA A 137 -18.44 2.36 -2.34
C ALA A 137 -18.17 2.00 -3.81
N ALA A 138 -19.23 1.99 -4.65
CA ALA A 138 -19.09 1.76 -6.09
C ALA A 138 -18.28 2.86 -6.79
N ALA A 139 -18.55 4.13 -6.46
CA ALA A 139 -17.77 5.26 -6.98
C ALA A 139 -16.31 5.19 -6.53
N MET A 140 -16.05 4.85 -5.27
CA MET A 140 -14.72 4.68 -4.71
C MET A 140 -13.97 3.52 -5.40
N ALA A 141 -14.64 2.39 -5.65
CA ALA A 141 -14.07 1.26 -6.40
C ALA A 141 -13.68 1.65 -7.84
N ALA A 142 -14.53 2.40 -8.52
CA ALA A 142 -14.24 2.93 -9.86
C ALA A 142 -13.04 3.88 -9.83
N CYS A 143 -13.00 4.83 -8.88
CA CYS A 143 -11.86 5.74 -8.70
C CYS A 143 -10.55 4.99 -8.43
N PHE A 144 -10.56 4.01 -7.54
CA PHE A 144 -9.38 3.17 -7.27
C PHE A 144 -8.95 2.39 -8.50
N HIS A 145 -9.89 1.82 -9.25
CA HIS A 145 -9.58 1.08 -10.48
C HIS A 145 -8.90 1.99 -11.51
N LEU A 146 -9.47 3.17 -11.77
CA LEU A 146 -8.91 4.14 -12.70
C LEU A 146 -7.55 4.67 -12.26
N PHE A 147 -7.39 4.98 -10.97
CA PHE A 147 -6.11 5.44 -10.41
C PHE A 147 -5.03 4.38 -10.53
N VAL A 148 -5.32 3.14 -10.14
CA VAL A 148 -4.36 2.04 -10.19
C VAL A 148 -3.95 1.73 -11.64
N THR A 149 -4.91 1.63 -12.55
CA THR A 149 -4.61 1.28 -13.95
C THR A 149 -4.03 2.45 -14.76
N GLY A 150 -4.52 3.65 -14.51
CA GLY A 150 -4.11 4.85 -15.25
C GLY A 150 -2.79 5.45 -14.78
N TYR A 151 -2.53 5.43 -13.47
CA TYR A 151 -1.39 6.12 -12.88
C TYR A 151 -0.43 5.19 -12.14
N GLU A 152 -0.90 4.45 -11.12
CA GLU A 152 -0.04 3.75 -10.17
C GLU A 152 0.78 2.64 -10.84
N GLU A 153 0.15 1.74 -11.60
CA GLU A 153 0.86 0.65 -12.28
C GLU A 153 1.89 1.15 -13.30
N ARG A 154 1.59 2.24 -14.00
CA ARG A 154 2.54 2.85 -14.94
C ARG A 154 3.74 3.46 -14.22
N THR A 155 3.48 4.14 -13.10
CA THR A 155 4.53 4.76 -12.27
C THR A 155 5.42 3.71 -11.64
N LEU A 156 4.86 2.63 -11.09
CA LEU A 156 5.61 1.52 -10.51
C LEU A 156 6.42 0.76 -11.58
N ALA A 157 5.87 0.57 -12.78
CA ALA A 157 6.60 -0.06 -13.88
C ALA A 157 7.80 0.78 -14.35
N ARG A 158 7.64 2.09 -14.44
CA ARG A 158 8.76 3.01 -14.77
C ARG A 158 9.82 3.02 -13.67
N ARG A 159 9.41 2.99 -12.40
CA ARG A 159 10.32 3.11 -11.26
C ARG A 159 11.09 1.84 -10.95
N PHE A 160 10.45 0.69 -11.01
CA PHE A 160 11.01 -0.60 -10.60
C PHE A 160 11.33 -1.54 -11.78
N GLY A 161 10.93 -1.19 -13.00
CA GLY A 161 11.27 -1.92 -14.20
C GLY A 161 10.91 -3.42 -14.17
N PRO A 162 11.86 -4.30 -14.52
CA PRO A 162 11.62 -5.74 -14.60
C PRO A 162 11.09 -6.37 -13.33
N ALA A 163 11.55 -5.93 -12.14
CA ALA A 163 11.11 -6.46 -10.85
C ALA A 163 9.61 -6.25 -10.62
N TYR A 164 9.07 -5.08 -10.98
CA TYR A 164 7.64 -4.84 -10.90
C TYR A 164 6.85 -5.64 -11.95
N LEU A 165 7.39 -5.78 -13.17
CA LEU A 165 6.73 -6.55 -14.23
C LEU A 165 6.60 -8.02 -13.88
N GLU A 166 7.62 -8.62 -13.26
CA GLU A 166 7.57 -9.97 -12.72
C GLU A 166 6.49 -10.11 -11.63
N TYR A 167 6.52 -9.22 -10.64
CA TYR A 167 5.51 -9.17 -9.59
C TYR A 167 4.10 -9.03 -10.15
N ARG A 168 3.91 -8.15 -11.15
CA ARG A 168 2.62 -7.92 -11.81
C ARG A 168 2.08 -9.15 -12.55
N ARG A 169 2.96 -10.00 -13.10
CA ARG A 169 2.57 -11.26 -13.75
C ARG A 169 2.15 -12.32 -12.75
N ALA A 170 2.81 -12.35 -11.59
CA ALA A 170 2.60 -13.37 -10.57
C ALA A 170 1.40 -13.07 -9.65
N VAL A 171 1.15 -11.79 -9.34
CA VAL A 171 0.12 -11.37 -8.38
C VAL A 171 -1.02 -10.63 -9.08
N PRO A 172 -2.29 -11.06 -8.92
CA PRO A 172 -3.43 -10.39 -9.52
C PRO A 172 -3.74 -9.03 -8.87
N ARG A 173 -4.50 -8.18 -9.57
CA ARG A 173 -4.79 -6.80 -9.16
C ARG A 173 -5.77 -6.73 -7.99
N TRP A 174 -6.89 -7.47 -8.04
CA TRP A 174 -8.01 -7.32 -7.11
C TRP A 174 -8.43 -8.61 -6.42
N LEU A 175 -8.42 -9.76 -7.10
CA LEU A 175 -8.88 -11.02 -6.53
C LEU A 175 -7.68 -11.86 -6.07
N PRO A 176 -7.65 -12.30 -4.79
CA PRO A 176 -6.57 -13.13 -4.29
C PRO A 176 -6.41 -14.41 -5.08
N ARG A 177 -5.18 -14.77 -5.43
CA ARG A 177 -4.85 -16.02 -6.12
C ARG A 177 -3.80 -16.80 -5.34
N LYS A 178 -4.00 -18.11 -5.24
CA LYS A 178 -2.98 -19.05 -4.74
C LYS A 178 -2.20 -19.68 -5.91
N PRO A 179 -0.90 -19.98 -5.77
CA PRO A 179 -0.06 -19.74 -4.59
C PRO A 179 0.33 -18.26 -4.44
N ALA A 180 0.61 -17.86 -3.19
CA ALA A 180 1.10 -16.53 -2.89
C ALA A 180 2.50 -16.31 -3.47
N TYR A 181 2.81 -15.10 -3.92
CA TYR A 181 4.15 -14.73 -4.37
C TYR A 181 5.20 -14.94 -3.26
N PRO A 182 6.39 -15.49 -3.56
CA PRO A 182 7.41 -15.74 -2.55
C PRO A 182 7.78 -14.47 -1.78
N ALA A 183 7.98 -14.59 -0.46
CA ALA A 183 8.46 -13.48 0.33
C ALA A 183 9.88 -13.10 -0.09
N GLY A 184 10.13 -11.83 -0.45
CA GLY A 184 11.46 -11.37 -0.89
C GLY A 184 11.77 -11.57 -2.38
N GLY A 185 10.84 -12.01 -3.20
CA GLY A 185 11.02 -12.28 -4.63
C GLY A 185 11.34 -11.09 -5.54
N GLY A 186 11.74 -9.95 -5.01
CA GLY A 186 12.16 -8.76 -5.77
C GLY A 186 13.64 -8.41 -5.66
N THR A 187 14.47 -9.23 -5.05
CA THR A 187 15.89 -8.91 -4.79
C THR A 187 16.89 -9.69 -5.64
N THR A 188 16.45 -10.53 -6.56
CA THR A 188 17.37 -11.35 -7.37
C THR A 188 17.41 -10.87 -8.82
N GLY A 189 17.93 -9.67 -9.01
CA GLY A 189 18.21 -9.09 -10.33
C GLY A 189 19.62 -8.54 -10.43
N ALA A 190 20.65 -9.28 -9.91
CA ALA A 190 22.03 -9.00 -10.22
C ALA A 190 22.88 -10.29 -10.05
N GLY A 191 23.23 -10.93 -11.17
CA GLY A 191 24.38 -11.80 -11.23
C GLY A 191 24.12 -13.28 -11.03
N LYS A 192 23.66 -13.96 -12.08
CA LYS A 192 24.21 -15.26 -12.48
C LYS A 192 24.13 -15.39 -13.99
N SER A 193 25.04 -14.70 -14.69
CA SER A 193 25.57 -15.20 -15.94
C SER A 193 26.32 -16.49 -15.58
N ARG A 194 25.78 -17.63 -15.96
CA ARG A 194 26.56 -18.87 -16.05
C ARG A 194 27.18 -18.90 -17.42
N LEU A 195 28.49 -19.01 -17.41
CA LEU A 195 29.36 -19.45 -18.48
C LEU A 195 28.83 -20.73 -19.12
#